data_3d5e8b90f62fee6aaba2ea23e9976be0
#
_entry.id   3d5e8b90f62fee6aaba2ea23e9976be0
#
_cell.length_a   1.000
_cell.length_b   1.000
_cell.length_c   1.000
_cell.angle_alpha   90.00
_cell.angle_beta   90.00
_cell.angle_gamma   90.00
#
_symmetry.space_group_name_H-M   'P 1'
#
loop_
_entity.id
_entity.type
_entity.pdbx_description
1 polymer ?
#
loop_
_entity_poly.entity_id
_entity_poly.type
_entity_poly.pdbx_seq_one_letter_code
_entity_poly.pdbx_strand_id
1 'polypeptide(L)'
;MSKEAHDAVVLITAQGDIETACNLLVACQEGAVNIGELLEKTYGEGFEAVHILEEYCESVYQLYQALLNGEFGSDDSEGIAAFLGDIYGRMKEILEKEVIDKREMVFIPYRADYWKSMEPMWKKAVDEGIYNVYVVPIPYYKKTARSELADEYYEGGKLPDFVKVTDYKEYDFARRHPDVIVTMNPFDECNYVISLGYEHYSRNLKKHTEKLIYISPYTINEIGLDKDSKAWKTLDYFCAVPGVVHADMVLVQSEEMRQTYIERLTDMSEEKYKDVWSEKVVALADVIEEDYLKATEDEKPIDKAELIAKLPPSWQEKLKKEDGGYKKIVLYNVGIAYMAQYGEKVIDKIENSLKIFEDAKEDIALIWYANPHLLRTLKRVDLRLRDKYNKILDKYKTEGWGIYDELIDYTELVDVCDAFYGDPGNIPHLFRKSNKPAMLQAIDILN
;
A
#
# COMPACT_ATOMS: atom_id res chain seq x y z
N MET A 1 36.03 2.67 11.86
CA MET A 1 36.70 2.32 13.13
C MET A 1 36.68 0.80 13.29
N SER A 2 37.81 0.17 13.41
CA SER A 2 37.86 -1.29 13.56
C SER A 2 38.77 -1.67 14.73
N LYS A 3 38.57 -2.87 15.28
CA LYS A 3 39.44 -3.45 16.28
C LYS A 3 40.89 -3.53 15.77
N GLU A 4 41.06 -3.83 14.48
CA GLU A 4 42.37 -3.91 13.83
C GLU A 4 43.15 -2.58 13.89
N ALA A 5 42.44 -1.42 13.84
CA ALA A 5 43.09 -0.11 13.99
C ALA A 5 43.67 0.06 15.40
N HIS A 6 42.91 -0.36 16.44
CA HIS A 6 43.40 -0.32 17.82
C HIS A 6 44.57 -1.29 18.05
N ASP A 7 44.47 -2.51 17.54
CA ASP A 7 45.56 -3.51 17.61
C ASP A 7 46.83 -2.98 16.90
N ALA A 8 46.65 -2.24 15.79
CA ALA A 8 47.77 -1.58 15.08
C ALA A 8 48.41 -0.47 15.93
N VAL A 9 47.61 0.37 16.62
CA VAL A 9 48.10 1.41 17.53
C VAL A 9 48.98 0.77 18.61
N VAL A 10 48.53 -0.30 19.26
CA VAL A 10 49.26 -1.02 20.31
C VAL A 10 50.58 -1.59 19.77
N LEU A 11 50.54 -2.25 18.61
CA LEU A 11 51.73 -2.88 17.99
C LEU A 11 52.76 -1.81 17.62
N ILE A 12 52.37 -0.70 17.02
CA ILE A 12 53.26 0.35 16.56
C ILE A 12 53.87 1.10 17.76
N THR A 13 53.09 1.33 18.84
CA THR A 13 53.59 1.91 20.07
C THR A 13 54.66 1.01 20.71
N ALA A 14 54.41 -0.31 20.74
CA ALA A 14 55.39 -1.28 21.22
C ALA A 14 56.71 -1.29 20.41
N GLN A 15 56.65 -0.90 19.14
CA GLN A 15 57.84 -0.72 18.28
C GLN A 15 58.54 0.61 18.47
N GLY A 16 57.98 1.50 19.28
CA GLY A 16 58.54 2.84 19.58
C GLY A 16 58.25 3.89 18.52
N ASP A 17 57.38 3.62 17.52
CA ASP A 17 56.97 4.58 16.52
C ASP A 17 55.72 5.36 16.99
N ILE A 18 55.95 6.30 17.89
CA ILE A 18 54.91 7.11 18.54
C ILE A 18 54.20 8.02 17.51
N GLU A 19 54.92 8.53 16.50
CA GLU A 19 54.34 9.40 15.49
C GLU A 19 53.26 8.69 14.68
N THR A 20 53.56 7.44 14.20
CA THR A 20 52.61 6.64 13.44
C THR A 20 51.43 6.20 14.31
N ALA A 21 51.67 5.84 15.59
CA ALA A 21 50.60 5.48 16.53
C ALA A 21 49.63 6.66 16.75
N CYS A 22 50.17 7.87 16.94
CA CYS A 22 49.39 9.11 17.07
C CYS A 22 48.54 9.40 15.83
N ASN A 23 49.11 9.19 14.63
CA ASN A 23 48.36 9.38 13.37
C ASN A 23 47.18 8.41 13.25
N LEU A 24 47.32 7.17 13.69
CA LEU A 24 46.25 6.18 13.71
C LEU A 24 45.16 6.54 14.72
N LEU A 25 45.51 7.10 15.90
CA LEU A 25 44.53 7.59 16.89
C LEU A 25 43.70 8.72 16.30
N VAL A 26 44.32 9.68 15.60
CA VAL A 26 43.61 10.73 14.90
C VAL A 26 42.64 10.18 13.88
N ALA A 27 43.05 9.18 13.06
CA ALA A 27 42.16 8.57 12.08
C ALA A 27 40.98 7.81 12.77
N CYS A 28 41.20 7.20 13.91
CA CYS A 28 40.15 6.57 14.72
C CYS A 28 39.16 7.61 15.23
N GLN A 29 39.63 8.76 15.70
CA GLN A 29 38.80 9.86 16.19
C GLN A 29 37.96 10.45 15.04
N GLU A 30 38.55 10.74 13.88
CA GLU A 30 37.84 11.24 12.70
C GLU A 30 36.74 10.25 12.25
N GLY A 31 37.05 8.95 12.28
CA GLY A 31 36.08 7.91 11.98
C GLY A 31 34.89 7.91 12.96
N ALA A 32 35.13 8.13 14.25
CA ALA A 32 34.08 8.21 15.27
C ALA A 32 33.22 9.48 15.10
N VAL A 33 33.82 10.62 14.80
CA VAL A 33 33.11 11.87 14.51
C VAL A 33 32.17 11.69 13.31
N ASN A 34 32.66 11.13 12.20
CA ASN A 34 31.86 10.89 11.00
C ASN A 34 30.64 9.97 11.27
N ILE A 35 30.83 8.94 12.12
CA ILE A 35 29.73 8.07 12.53
C ILE A 35 28.75 8.84 13.43
N GLY A 36 29.25 9.62 14.39
CA GLY A 36 28.43 10.46 15.27
C GLY A 36 27.54 11.43 14.50
N GLU A 37 28.11 12.17 13.55
CA GLU A 37 27.36 13.10 12.69
C GLU A 37 26.28 12.36 11.87
N LEU A 38 26.57 11.16 11.37
CA LEU A 38 25.59 10.36 10.64
C LEU A 38 24.45 9.90 11.54
N LEU A 39 24.77 9.43 12.77
CA LEU A 39 23.77 9.00 13.75
C LEU A 39 22.91 10.19 14.22
N GLU A 40 23.53 11.33 14.52
CA GLU A 40 22.83 12.54 14.93
C GLU A 40 21.87 13.03 13.82
N LYS A 41 22.31 13.00 12.58
CA LYS A 41 21.47 13.33 11.42
C LYS A 41 20.31 12.34 11.25
N THR A 42 20.52 11.06 11.58
CA THR A 42 19.53 9.99 11.38
C THR A 42 18.53 9.89 12.53
N TYR A 43 19.01 9.98 13.77
CA TYR A 43 18.23 9.72 14.98
C TYR A 43 17.94 10.99 15.81
N GLY A 44 18.61 12.11 15.52
CA GLY A 44 18.47 13.42 16.17
C GLY A 44 19.49 13.66 17.28
N GLU A 45 19.55 14.94 17.72
CA GLU A 45 20.38 15.37 18.85
C GLU A 45 19.96 14.63 20.13
N GLY A 46 20.96 14.16 20.91
CA GLY A 46 20.73 13.46 22.18
C GLY A 46 20.53 11.94 22.05
N PHE A 47 20.78 11.36 20.86
CA PHE A 47 20.83 9.91 20.71
C PHE A 47 22.00 9.34 21.51
N GLU A 48 21.76 8.35 22.41
CA GLU A 48 22.77 7.89 23.39
C GLU A 48 24.03 7.32 22.72
N ALA A 49 23.87 6.71 21.54
CA ALA A 49 25.00 6.22 20.75
C ALA A 49 25.94 7.37 20.26
N VAL A 50 25.47 8.62 20.16
CA VAL A 50 26.31 9.77 19.85
C VAL A 50 27.18 10.10 21.07
N HIS A 51 26.60 10.10 22.28
CA HIS A 51 27.34 10.38 23.50
C HIS A 51 28.50 9.38 23.76
N ILE A 52 28.32 8.10 23.50
CA ILE A 52 29.42 7.13 23.64
C ILE A 52 30.51 7.34 22.59
N LEU A 53 30.18 7.83 21.40
CA LEU A 53 31.18 8.22 20.39
C LEU A 53 31.95 9.47 20.81
N GLU A 54 31.30 10.44 21.43
CA GLU A 54 31.96 11.62 22.02
C GLU A 54 32.93 11.22 23.16
N GLU A 55 32.48 10.33 24.06
CA GLU A 55 33.33 9.77 25.12
C GLU A 55 34.52 8.99 24.55
N TYR A 56 34.29 8.24 23.48
CA TYR A 56 35.38 7.56 22.75
C TYR A 56 36.38 8.56 22.17
N CYS A 57 35.94 9.62 21.51
CA CYS A 57 36.79 10.66 20.94
C CYS A 57 37.65 11.33 21.99
N GLU A 58 37.06 11.64 23.15
CA GLU A 58 37.80 12.23 24.28
C GLU A 58 38.85 11.27 24.83
N SER A 59 38.49 10.00 25.01
CA SER A 59 39.43 8.97 25.51
C SER A 59 40.60 8.74 24.56
N VAL A 60 40.32 8.70 23.26
CA VAL A 60 41.39 8.57 22.24
C VAL A 60 42.29 9.81 22.22
N TYR A 61 41.69 10.99 22.38
CA TYR A 61 42.48 12.23 22.46
C TYR A 61 43.37 12.29 23.70
N GLN A 62 42.91 11.83 24.85
CA GLN A 62 43.71 11.75 26.07
C GLN A 62 44.90 10.78 25.87
N LEU A 63 44.67 9.64 25.28
CA LEU A 63 45.78 8.72 24.96
C LEU A 63 46.78 9.31 23.96
N TYR A 64 46.28 10.02 22.92
CA TYR A 64 47.14 10.75 21.98
C TYR A 64 48.04 11.73 22.68
N GLN A 65 47.51 12.56 23.61
CA GLN A 65 48.28 13.54 24.38
C GLN A 65 49.33 12.86 25.30
N ALA A 66 48.95 11.79 25.97
CA ALA A 66 49.81 11.03 26.83
C ALA A 66 51.02 10.42 26.07
N LEU A 67 50.80 9.91 24.86
CA LEU A 67 51.88 9.42 24.00
C LEU A 67 52.82 10.55 23.54
N LEU A 68 52.26 11.71 23.13
CA LEU A 68 53.05 12.86 22.72
C LEU A 68 53.91 13.46 23.85
N ASN A 69 53.38 13.43 25.08
CA ASN A 69 54.07 13.93 26.28
C ASN A 69 55.08 12.95 26.82
N GLY A 70 55.16 11.76 26.27
CA GLY A 70 56.07 10.69 26.77
C GLY A 70 55.62 10.09 28.11
N GLU A 71 54.35 10.21 28.47
CA GLU A 71 53.78 9.59 29.67
C GLU A 71 53.60 8.08 29.49
N PHE A 72 53.41 7.66 28.22
CA PHE A 72 53.36 6.26 27.78
C PHE A 72 54.40 6.00 26.68
N GLY A 73 54.99 4.82 26.68
CA GLY A 73 55.97 4.41 25.70
C GLY A 73 55.84 2.92 25.33
N SER A 74 56.91 2.36 24.75
CA SER A 74 56.93 0.95 24.29
C SER A 74 56.61 -0.08 25.37
N ASP A 75 56.96 0.21 26.62
CA ASP A 75 56.78 -0.69 27.76
C ASP A 75 55.35 -0.68 28.31
N ASP A 76 54.54 0.29 27.89
CA ASP A 76 53.13 0.50 28.34
C ASP A 76 52.09 -0.13 27.40
N SER A 77 52.54 -0.87 26.40
CA SER A 77 51.67 -1.44 25.33
C SER A 77 50.51 -2.29 25.84
N GLU A 78 50.68 -3.05 26.94
CA GLU A 78 49.59 -3.82 27.57
C GLU A 78 48.54 -2.92 28.19
N GLY A 79 48.94 -1.81 28.85
CA GLY A 79 48.02 -0.83 29.42
C GLY A 79 47.23 -0.11 28.36
N ILE A 80 47.88 0.27 27.26
CA ILE A 80 47.23 0.88 26.09
C ILE A 80 46.25 -0.10 25.45
N ALA A 81 46.60 -1.36 25.29
CA ALA A 81 45.72 -2.40 24.76
C ALA A 81 44.45 -2.58 25.62
N ALA A 82 44.62 -2.63 26.95
CA ALA A 82 43.49 -2.74 27.88
C ALA A 82 42.57 -1.54 27.81
N PHE A 83 43.12 -0.32 27.78
CA PHE A 83 42.35 0.92 27.68
C PHE A 83 41.55 1.02 26.38
N LEU A 84 42.19 0.81 25.22
CA LEU A 84 41.54 0.82 23.92
C LEU A 84 40.51 -0.30 23.79
N GLY A 85 40.78 -1.46 24.37
CA GLY A 85 39.87 -2.62 24.40
C GLY A 85 38.60 -2.32 25.19
N ASP A 86 38.73 -1.68 26.36
CA ASP A 86 37.60 -1.33 27.22
C ASP A 86 36.67 -0.30 26.54
N ILE A 87 37.22 0.83 26.08
CA ILE A 87 36.42 1.87 25.44
C ILE A 87 35.77 1.40 24.14
N TYR A 88 36.49 0.58 23.33
CA TYR A 88 35.93 -0.01 22.13
C TYR A 88 34.78 -0.98 22.45
N GLY A 89 34.96 -1.81 23.49
CA GLY A 89 33.94 -2.77 23.93
C GLY A 89 32.66 -2.07 24.36
N ARG A 90 32.77 -1.04 25.21
CA ARG A 90 31.59 -0.23 25.64
C ARG A 90 30.92 0.48 24.49
N MET A 91 31.69 1.12 23.61
CA MET A 91 31.15 1.75 22.42
C MET A 91 30.40 0.74 21.53
N LYS A 92 31.01 -0.42 21.26
CA LYS A 92 30.41 -1.47 20.45
C LYS A 92 29.10 -1.97 21.07
N GLU A 93 29.08 -2.24 22.37
CA GLU A 93 27.88 -2.72 23.09
C GLU A 93 26.72 -1.73 22.99
N ILE A 94 26.98 -0.43 23.16
CA ILE A 94 25.97 0.61 23.08
C ILE A 94 25.48 0.78 21.62
N LEU A 95 26.40 0.80 20.65
CA LEU A 95 26.02 0.88 19.24
C LEU A 95 25.20 -0.31 18.79
N GLU A 96 25.58 -1.53 19.18
CA GLU A 96 24.80 -2.75 18.86
C GLU A 96 23.44 -2.80 19.54
N LYS A 97 23.32 -2.20 20.71
CA LYS A 97 22.07 -2.12 21.47
C LYS A 97 21.12 -1.07 20.92
N GLU A 98 21.63 0.10 20.53
CA GLU A 98 20.84 1.27 20.21
C GLU A 98 20.69 1.52 18.72
N VAL A 99 21.73 1.28 17.93
CA VAL A 99 21.64 1.23 16.47
C VAL A 99 21.09 -0.16 16.11
N ILE A 100 19.83 -0.36 16.43
CA ILE A 100 19.13 -1.56 16.02
C ILE A 100 18.96 -1.43 14.50
N ASP A 101 19.74 -2.19 13.75
CA ASP A 101 19.60 -2.40 12.31
C ASP A 101 18.32 -3.22 12.03
N LYS A 102 17.20 -2.75 12.55
CA LYS A 102 15.88 -3.24 12.15
C LYS A 102 15.47 -2.41 10.96
N ARG A 103 15.56 -3.04 9.81
CA ARG A 103 14.97 -2.53 8.58
C ARG A 103 13.55 -2.05 8.82
N GLU A 104 13.19 -0.92 8.24
CA GLU A 104 11.83 -0.40 8.32
C GLU A 104 11.02 -0.81 7.10
N MET A 105 9.82 -1.34 7.35
CA MET A 105 8.80 -1.57 6.32
C MET A 105 7.56 -0.77 6.63
N VAL A 106 7.15 0.07 5.69
CA VAL A 106 6.02 1.00 5.86
C VAL A 106 4.92 0.70 4.88
N PHE A 107 3.73 0.44 5.39
CA PHE A 107 2.51 0.26 4.61
C PHE A 107 1.75 1.58 4.56
N ILE A 108 1.39 2.04 3.36
CA ILE A 108 0.76 3.34 3.12
C ILE A 108 -0.64 3.13 2.50
N PRO A 109 -1.66 2.71 3.28
CA PRO A 109 -3.03 2.69 2.80
C PRO A 109 -3.59 4.11 2.73
N TYR A 110 -4.34 4.45 1.68
CA TYR A 110 -5.08 5.71 1.59
C TYR A 110 -6.59 5.51 1.71
N ARG A 111 -7.06 4.25 1.55
CA ARG A 111 -8.45 3.84 1.72
C ARG A 111 -8.51 2.56 2.54
N ALA A 112 -9.39 2.55 3.51
CA ALA A 112 -9.53 1.41 4.41
C ALA A 112 -10.16 0.18 3.72
N ASP A 113 -11.05 0.38 2.75
CA ASP A 113 -11.68 -0.68 1.96
C ASP A 113 -10.68 -1.49 1.10
N TYR A 114 -9.48 -0.95 0.85
CA TYR A 114 -8.42 -1.64 0.13
C TYR A 114 -7.40 -2.36 1.05
N TRP A 115 -7.55 -2.21 2.38
CA TRP A 115 -6.62 -2.80 3.35
C TRP A 115 -6.43 -4.31 3.15
N LYS A 116 -7.50 -5.03 2.83
CA LYS A 116 -7.46 -6.49 2.58
C LYS A 116 -6.43 -6.91 1.53
N SER A 117 -6.05 -6.02 0.62
CA SER A 117 -4.98 -6.28 -0.37
C SER A 117 -3.57 -6.24 0.23
N MET A 118 -3.36 -5.43 1.28
CA MET A 118 -2.07 -5.30 1.96
C MET A 118 -1.92 -6.23 3.17
N GLU A 119 -3.03 -6.59 3.79
CA GLU A 119 -3.06 -7.31 5.06
C GLU A 119 -2.24 -8.60 5.09
N PRO A 120 -2.27 -9.48 4.06
CA PRO A 120 -1.44 -10.69 4.04
C PRO A 120 0.05 -10.39 4.16
N MET A 121 0.54 -9.40 3.40
CA MET A 121 1.94 -9.01 3.45
C MET A 121 2.30 -8.33 4.78
N TRP A 122 1.39 -7.52 5.32
CA TRP A 122 1.58 -6.90 6.62
C TRP A 122 1.66 -7.94 7.74
N LYS A 123 0.75 -8.92 7.79
CA LYS A 123 0.78 -10.02 8.78
C LYS A 123 2.10 -10.77 8.72
N LYS A 124 2.52 -11.19 7.51
CA LYS A 124 3.81 -11.85 7.31
C LYS A 124 4.97 -11.02 7.85
N ALA A 125 5.05 -9.74 7.48
CA ALA A 125 6.13 -8.87 7.93
C ALA A 125 6.18 -8.68 9.46
N VAL A 126 5.01 -8.62 10.11
CA VAL A 126 4.89 -8.55 11.57
C VAL A 126 5.34 -9.86 12.23
N ASP A 127 4.88 -11.00 11.71
CA ASP A 127 5.16 -12.33 12.30
C ASP A 127 6.61 -12.74 12.14
N GLU A 128 7.25 -12.42 11.01
CA GLU A 128 8.68 -12.66 10.78
C GLU A 128 9.58 -11.82 11.69
N GLY A 129 9.14 -10.64 12.12
CA GLY A 129 9.85 -9.77 13.04
C GLY A 129 11.19 -9.22 12.53
N ILE A 130 11.47 -9.35 11.22
CA ILE A 130 12.69 -8.87 10.56
C ILE A 130 12.69 -7.35 10.42
N TYR A 131 11.48 -6.78 10.28
CA TYR A 131 11.26 -5.35 10.09
C TYR A 131 10.62 -4.69 11.31
N ASN A 132 10.92 -3.41 11.52
CA ASN A 132 10.03 -2.51 12.24
C ASN A 132 8.89 -2.15 11.28
N VAL A 133 7.70 -2.68 11.53
CA VAL A 133 6.55 -2.52 10.64
C VAL A 133 5.71 -1.34 11.08
N TYR A 134 5.50 -0.39 10.17
CA TYR A 134 4.64 0.76 10.37
C TYR A 134 3.46 0.72 9.40
N VAL A 135 2.29 1.11 9.88
CA VAL A 135 1.12 1.38 9.03
C VAL A 135 0.82 2.87 9.14
N VAL A 136 1.03 3.58 8.05
CA VAL A 136 0.92 5.04 7.94
C VAL A 136 -0.18 5.37 6.93
N PRO A 137 -1.45 5.39 7.33
CA PRO A 137 -2.52 5.81 6.45
C PRO A 137 -2.33 7.25 6.03
N ILE A 138 -2.48 7.52 4.75
CA ILE A 138 -2.30 8.86 4.18
C ILE A 138 -3.61 9.42 3.67
N PRO A 139 -3.81 10.75 3.72
CA PRO A 139 -5.03 11.36 3.22
C PRO A 139 -5.10 11.32 1.69
N TYR A 140 -6.32 11.30 1.17
CA TYR A 140 -6.60 11.56 -0.23
C TYR A 140 -7.52 12.76 -0.38
N TYR A 141 -7.45 13.39 -1.54
CA TYR A 141 -8.16 14.63 -1.85
C TYR A 141 -9.08 14.44 -3.04
N LYS A 142 -10.26 15.01 -2.99
CA LYS A 142 -11.11 15.14 -4.19
C LYS A 142 -10.53 16.23 -5.10
N LYS A 143 -10.57 16.00 -6.41
CA LYS A 143 -10.15 16.99 -7.39
C LYS A 143 -11.33 17.87 -7.82
N THR A 144 -11.09 19.18 -7.94
CA THR A 144 -12.02 20.13 -8.57
C THR A 144 -12.10 19.88 -10.08
N ALA A 145 -13.02 20.58 -10.76
CA ALA A 145 -13.10 20.54 -12.22
C ALA A 145 -11.83 21.08 -12.91
N ARG A 146 -11.01 21.87 -12.19
CA ARG A 146 -9.72 22.39 -12.65
C ARG A 146 -8.52 21.49 -12.24
N SER A 147 -8.81 20.29 -11.74
CA SER A 147 -7.80 19.33 -11.24
C SER A 147 -7.02 19.80 -10.00
N GLU A 148 -7.49 20.83 -9.31
CA GLU A 148 -6.93 21.27 -8.02
C GLU A 148 -7.40 20.33 -6.90
N LEU A 149 -6.58 20.15 -5.87
CA LEU A 149 -6.97 19.40 -4.68
C LEU A 149 -8.00 20.19 -3.89
N ALA A 150 -9.09 19.53 -3.48
CA ALA A 150 -10.16 20.12 -2.70
C ALA A 150 -10.30 19.44 -1.33
N ASP A 151 -11.47 18.86 -1.03
CA ASP A 151 -11.73 18.24 0.27
C ASP A 151 -10.76 17.11 0.59
N GLU A 152 -10.18 17.15 1.78
CA GLU A 152 -9.33 16.10 2.35
C GLU A 152 -10.21 15.00 2.97
N TYR A 153 -9.80 13.75 2.77
CA TYR A 153 -10.40 12.56 3.37
C TYR A 153 -9.29 11.72 4.00
N TYR A 154 -9.48 11.36 5.25
CA TYR A 154 -8.57 10.49 5.99
C TYR A 154 -9.33 9.30 6.56
N GLU A 155 -8.86 8.10 6.28
CA GLU A 155 -9.53 6.85 6.65
C GLU A 155 -8.74 5.98 7.64
N GLY A 156 -7.68 6.51 8.25
CA GLY A 156 -6.86 5.76 9.20
C GLY A 156 -7.65 5.15 10.37
N GLY A 157 -8.69 5.85 10.86
CA GLY A 157 -9.56 5.36 11.92
C GLY A 157 -10.59 4.29 11.49
N LYS A 158 -10.61 3.91 10.21
CA LYS A 158 -11.48 2.84 9.68
C LYS A 158 -10.73 1.54 9.45
N LEU A 159 -9.40 1.52 9.65
CA LEU A 159 -8.63 0.28 9.60
C LEU A 159 -9.02 -0.65 10.77
N PRO A 160 -8.81 -1.97 10.64
CA PRO A 160 -9.12 -2.91 11.72
C PRO A 160 -8.41 -2.55 13.04
N ASP A 161 -9.08 -2.74 14.17
CA ASP A 161 -8.58 -2.38 15.51
C ASP A 161 -7.23 -3.04 15.88
N PHE A 162 -6.91 -4.18 15.27
CA PHE A 162 -5.65 -4.88 15.51
C PHE A 162 -4.46 -4.24 14.75
N VAL A 163 -4.71 -3.29 13.85
CA VAL A 163 -3.67 -2.57 13.11
C VAL A 163 -3.23 -1.34 13.89
N LYS A 164 -1.99 -1.35 14.36
CA LYS A 164 -1.41 -0.17 14.99
C LYS A 164 -1.09 0.89 13.95
N VAL A 165 -1.86 1.97 13.96
CA VAL A 165 -1.71 3.11 13.03
C VAL A 165 -0.71 4.11 13.58
N THR A 166 0.17 4.60 12.71
CA THR A 166 1.04 5.77 12.94
C THR A 166 0.49 6.97 12.19
N ASP A 167 0.40 8.13 12.83
CA ASP A 167 -0.08 9.36 12.16
C ASP A 167 0.92 9.75 11.05
N TYR A 168 0.40 10.00 9.84
CA TYR A 168 1.23 10.39 8.71
C TYR A 168 1.96 11.73 8.92
N LYS A 169 1.47 12.57 9.84
CA LYS A 169 2.14 13.85 10.22
C LYS A 169 3.36 13.65 11.11
N GLU A 170 3.41 12.49 11.79
CA GLU A 170 4.53 12.12 12.68
C GLU A 170 5.56 11.23 11.99
N TYR A 171 5.25 10.74 10.76
CA TYR A 171 6.14 9.89 10.01
C TYR A 171 6.79 10.64 8.85
N ASP A 172 8.03 11.06 9.03
CA ASP A 172 8.82 11.77 8.00
C ASP A 172 9.57 10.76 7.12
N PHE A 173 9.06 10.49 5.91
CA PHE A 173 9.65 9.56 4.94
C PHE A 173 11.04 10.00 4.49
N ALA A 174 11.29 11.29 4.34
CA ALA A 174 12.56 11.80 3.87
C ALA A 174 13.67 11.66 4.93
N ARG A 175 13.32 11.84 6.19
CA ARG A 175 14.23 11.71 7.32
C ARG A 175 14.49 10.25 7.67
N ARG A 176 13.43 9.43 7.73
CA ARG A 176 13.52 8.04 8.19
C ARG A 176 14.11 7.12 7.12
N HIS A 177 13.86 7.41 5.86
CA HIS A 177 14.31 6.64 4.70
C HIS A 177 14.08 5.12 4.87
N PRO A 178 12.82 4.69 5.05
CA PRO A 178 12.53 3.28 5.31
C PRO A 178 13.07 2.38 4.20
N ASP A 179 13.53 1.18 4.53
CA ASP A 179 14.07 0.22 3.56
C ASP A 179 13.02 -0.19 2.54
N VAL A 180 11.77 -0.37 2.99
CA VAL A 180 10.67 -0.79 2.15
C VAL A 180 9.45 0.10 2.36
N ILE A 181 8.90 0.64 1.28
CA ILE A 181 7.58 1.26 1.26
C ILE A 181 6.64 0.38 0.44
N VAL A 182 5.49 0.03 1.03
CA VAL A 182 4.41 -0.71 0.38
C VAL A 182 3.25 0.25 0.12
N THR A 183 2.94 0.50 -1.15
CA THR A 183 1.86 1.39 -1.57
C THR A 183 0.80 0.65 -2.37
N MET A 184 -0.43 1.18 -2.37
CA MET A 184 -1.54 0.67 -3.18
C MET A 184 -2.09 1.72 -4.15
N ASN A 185 -1.52 2.93 -4.20
CA ASN A 185 -2.01 3.96 -5.11
C ASN A 185 -1.50 3.74 -6.54
N PRO A 186 -2.39 3.45 -7.52
CA PRO A 186 -1.95 3.21 -8.88
C PRO A 186 -1.73 4.50 -9.69
N PHE A 187 -2.47 5.58 -9.41
CA PHE A 187 -2.71 6.60 -10.42
C PHE A 187 -1.93 7.90 -10.23
N ASP A 188 -1.40 8.20 -9.04
CA ASP A 188 -0.77 9.48 -8.74
C ASP A 188 -1.60 10.67 -9.31
N GLU A 189 -1.00 11.49 -10.19
CA GLU A 189 -1.68 12.59 -10.87
C GLU A 189 -2.71 12.16 -11.93
N CYS A 190 -2.63 10.92 -12.41
CA CYS A 190 -3.46 10.43 -13.52
C CYS A 190 -4.91 10.15 -13.14
N ASN A 191 -5.27 10.13 -11.86
CA ASN A 191 -6.65 10.00 -11.44
C ASN A 191 -7.37 11.35 -11.58
N TYR A 192 -8.50 11.35 -12.30
CA TYR A 192 -9.29 12.57 -12.54
C TYR A 192 -10.23 12.96 -11.38
N VAL A 193 -10.45 12.07 -10.44
CA VAL A 193 -11.47 12.22 -9.38
C VAL A 193 -10.86 12.50 -8.02
N ILE A 194 -9.84 11.71 -7.66
CA ILE A 194 -9.12 11.83 -6.40
C ILE A 194 -7.62 11.91 -6.66
N SER A 195 -6.86 12.37 -5.68
CA SER A 195 -5.40 12.33 -5.68
C SER A 195 -4.88 12.20 -4.27
N LEU A 196 -3.69 11.69 -4.13
CA LEU A 196 -2.89 11.86 -2.91
C LEU A 196 -2.24 13.24 -2.89
N GLY A 197 -1.62 13.62 -1.77
CA GLY A 197 -0.65 14.71 -1.74
C GLY A 197 0.54 14.38 -2.64
N TYR A 198 1.13 15.40 -3.24
CA TYR A 198 2.24 15.24 -4.19
C TYR A 198 3.43 14.47 -3.61
N GLU A 199 3.72 14.67 -2.32
CA GLU A 199 4.76 13.99 -1.57
C GLU A 199 4.58 12.47 -1.51
N HIS A 200 3.33 12.00 -1.59
CA HIS A 200 2.96 10.58 -1.55
C HIS A 200 2.77 9.95 -2.95
N TYR A 201 3.12 10.65 -4.01
CA TYR A 201 3.15 10.04 -5.35
C TYR A 201 4.26 9.00 -5.43
N SER A 202 4.03 7.92 -6.16
CA SER A 202 4.96 6.79 -6.27
C SER A 202 6.38 7.20 -6.66
N ARG A 203 6.51 8.15 -7.59
CA ARG A 203 7.82 8.71 -8.01
C ARG A 203 8.54 9.47 -6.90
N ASN A 204 7.81 10.04 -5.93
CA ASN A 204 8.41 10.77 -4.81
C ASN A 204 8.72 9.82 -3.65
N LEU A 205 7.81 8.91 -3.32
CA LEU A 205 8.07 7.85 -2.34
C LEU A 205 9.33 7.05 -2.71
N LYS A 206 9.51 6.74 -3.99
CA LYS A 206 10.71 6.05 -4.50
C LYS A 206 12.03 6.73 -4.14
N LYS A 207 12.05 8.04 -3.93
CA LYS A 207 13.26 8.78 -3.54
C LYS A 207 13.63 8.59 -2.06
N HIS A 208 12.71 8.09 -1.25
CA HIS A 208 12.80 7.97 0.19
C HIS A 208 12.77 6.51 0.67
N THR A 209 13.09 5.56 -0.20
CA THR A 209 13.15 4.14 0.13
C THR A 209 14.11 3.41 -0.78
N GLU A 210 14.70 2.33 -0.30
CA GLU A 210 15.49 1.43 -1.14
C GLU A 210 14.58 0.61 -2.07
N LYS A 211 13.41 0.17 -1.56
CA LYS A 211 12.48 -0.66 -2.31
C LYS A 211 11.04 -0.17 -2.19
N LEU A 212 10.48 0.28 -3.31
CA LEU A 212 9.06 0.61 -3.42
C LEU A 212 8.29 -0.60 -3.96
N ILE A 213 7.36 -1.12 -3.18
CA ILE A 213 6.46 -2.23 -3.56
C ILE A 213 5.07 -1.65 -3.84
N TYR A 214 4.54 -1.95 -5.00
CA TYR A 214 3.15 -1.66 -5.33
C TYR A 214 2.31 -2.93 -5.22
N ILE A 215 1.24 -2.88 -4.43
CA ILE A 215 0.22 -3.94 -4.37
C ILE A 215 -1.03 -3.42 -5.05
N SER A 216 -1.54 -4.16 -6.05
CA SER A 216 -2.79 -3.79 -6.69
C SER A 216 -3.95 -3.82 -5.68
N PRO A 217 -4.69 -2.70 -5.50
CA PRO A 217 -5.89 -2.70 -4.66
C PRO A 217 -7.07 -3.39 -5.36
N TYR A 218 -6.90 -3.78 -6.62
CA TYR A 218 -7.95 -4.35 -7.45
C TYR A 218 -7.71 -5.84 -7.67
N THR A 219 -8.71 -6.63 -7.34
CA THR A 219 -8.80 -8.01 -7.80
C THR A 219 -9.72 -8.03 -9.01
N ILE A 220 -9.18 -8.35 -10.17
CA ILE A 220 -9.91 -8.38 -11.44
C ILE A 220 -9.97 -9.80 -11.98
N ASN A 221 -10.95 -10.07 -12.86
CA ASN A 221 -10.98 -11.37 -13.53
C ASN A 221 -9.69 -11.59 -14.33
N GLU A 222 -9.26 -12.85 -14.39
CA GLU A 222 -8.18 -13.25 -15.29
C GLU A 222 -8.54 -12.89 -16.73
N ILE A 223 -7.60 -12.21 -17.42
CA ILE A 223 -7.84 -11.63 -18.75
C ILE A 223 -7.30 -12.55 -19.84
N GLY A 224 -6.28 -13.34 -19.51
CA GLY A 224 -5.56 -14.17 -20.47
C GLY A 224 -4.74 -13.36 -21.48
N LEU A 225 -4.19 -14.05 -22.49
CA LEU A 225 -3.25 -13.48 -23.47
C LEU A 225 -3.89 -13.22 -24.84
N ASP A 226 -5.21 -13.20 -24.97
CA ASP A 226 -5.90 -12.82 -26.21
C ASP A 226 -5.80 -11.31 -26.46
N LYS A 227 -4.83 -10.92 -27.29
CA LYS A 227 -4.51 -9.52 -27.58
C LYS A 227 -5.62 -8.78 -28.35
N ASP A 228 -6.52 -9.49 -28.98
CA ASP A 228 -7.66 -8.92 -29.71
C ASP A 228 -8.86 -8.66 -28.80
N SER A 229 -8.87 -9.26 -27.62
CA SER A 229 -9.96 -9.11 -26.65
C SER A 229 -10.09 -7.66 -26.16
N LYS A 230 -11.33 -7.27 -25.83
CA LYS A 230 -11.59 -5.98 -25.17
C LYS A 230 -10.95 -5.91 -23.79
N ALA A 231 -10.93 -7.03 -23.06
CA ALA A 231 -10.32 -7.13 -21.75
C ALA A 231 -8.83 -6.79 -21.80
N TRP A 232 -8.11 -7.32 -22.79
CA TRP A 232 -6.71 -6.98 -23.04
C TRP A 232 -6.47 -5.48 -23.21
N LYS A 233 -7.32 -4.82 -24.00
CA LYS A 233 -7.21 -3.36 -24.26
C LYS A 233 -7.53 -2.50 -23.02
N THR A 234 -8.36 -3.00 -22.11
CA THR A 234 -8.67 -2.28 -20.86
C THR A 234 -7.63 -2.48 -19.78
N LEU A 235 -6.71 -3.43 -19.94
CA LEU A 235 -5.67 -3.73 -18.97
C LEU A 235 -4.74 -2.54 -18.69
N ASP A 236 -4.60 -1.61 -19.63
CA ASP A 236 -3.80 -0.39 -19.50
C ASP A 236 -4.17 0.43 -18.25
N TYR A 237 -5.46 0.43 -17.88
CA TYR A 237 -5.93 1.12 -16.68
C TYR A 237 -5.43 0.51 -15.37
N PHE A 238 -4.85 -0.69 -15.43
CA PHE A 238 -4.34 -1.41 -14.27
C PHE A 238 -2.83 -1.58 -14.28
N CYS A 239 -2.22 -1.80 -15.45
CA CYS A 239 -0.80 -2.07 -15.57
C CYS A 239 0.02 -0.86 -16.03
N ALA A 240 -0.52 0.01 -16.90
CA ALA A 240 0.20 1.17 -17.44
C ALA A 240 -0.01 2.42 -16.56
N VAL A 241 0.19 2.29 -15.27
CA VAL A 241 -0.10 3.33 -14.28
C VAL A 241 1.15 3.69 -13.48
N PRO A 242 1.25 4.93 -12.95
CA PRO A 242 2.44 5.40 -12.22
C PRO A 242 2.88 4.45 -11.10
N GLY A 243 1.96 3.92 -10.29
CA GLY A 243 2.27 2.98 -9.22
C GLY A 243 3.01 1.73 -9.72
N VAL A 244 2.63 1.19 -10.88
CA VAL A 244 3.32 0.07 -11.53
C VAL A 244 4.65 0.51 -12.11
N VAL A 245 4.69 1.66 -12.80
CA VAL A 245 5.89 2.13 -13.51
C VAL A 245 7.02 2.47 -12.54
N HIS A 246 6.72 3.14 -11.43
CA HIS A 246 7.74 3.64 -10.50
C HIS A 246 8.15 2.63 -9.42
N ALA A 247 7.33 1.61 -9.12
CA ALA A 247 7.68 0.59 -8.14
C ALA A 247 8.91 -0.24 -8.58
N ASP A 248 9.59 -0.84 -7.63
CA ASP A 248 10.64 -1.85 -7.87
C ASP A 248 10.05 -3.24 -7.97
N MET A 249 8.93 -3.47 -7.27
CA MET A 249 8.19 -4.72 -7.29
C MET A 249 6.70 -4.41 -7.39
N VAL A 250 6.02 -5.16 -8.24
CA VAL A 250 4.58 -5.07 -8.45
C VAL A 250 3.95 -6.40 -8.10
N LEU A 251 3.12 -6.43 -7.06
CA LEU A 251 2.44 -7.63 -6.63
C LEU A 251 1.06 -7.70 -7.27
N VAL A 252 0.80 -8.79 -7.97
CA VAL A 252 -0.48 -9.09 -8.63
C VAL A 252 -1.10 -10.37 -8.06
N GLN A 253 -2.39 -10.55 -8.27
CA GLN A 253 -3.21 -11.56 -7.61
C GLN A 253 -2.83 -13.02 -7.93
N SER A 254 -2.30 -13.30 -9.13
CA SER A 254 -2.05 -14.65 -9.61
C SER A 254 -0.91 -14.70 -10.62
N GLU A 255 -0.36 -15.89 -10.88
CA GLU A 255 0.64 -16.11 -11.93
C GLU A 255 0.05 -15.84 -13.33
N GLU A 256 -1.21 -16.14 -13.58
CA GLU A 256 -1.86 -15.82 -14.84
C GLU A 256 -1.93 -14.31 -15.07
N MET A 257 -2.28 -13.55 -14.03
CA MET A 257 -2.27 -12.08 -14.08
C MET A 257 -0.85 -11.55 -14.23
N ARG A 258 0.14 -12.18 -13.60
CA ARG A 258 1.56 -11.83 -13.76
C ARG A 258 1.98 -11.91 -15.22
N GLN A 259 1.73 -13.04 -15.89
CA GLN A 259 2.03 -13.22 -17.31
C GLN A 259 1.31 -12.18 -18.18
N THR A 260 0.05 -11.92 -17.86
CA THR A 260 -0.76 -10.92 -18.57
C THR A 260 -0.19 -9.50 -18.45
N TYR A 261 0.27 -9.11 -17.25
CA TYR A 261 0.94 -7.81 -17.03
C TYR A 261 2.26 -7.71 -17.79
N ILE A 262 3.10 -8.75 -17.71
CA ILE A 262 4.40 -8.79 -18.40
C ILE A 262 4.22 -8.63 -19.91
N GLU A 263 3.34 -9.41 -20.53
CA GLU A 263 3.08 -9.34 -21.97
C GLU A 263 2.51 -7.95 -22.36
N ARG A 264 1.56 -7.42 -21.58
CA ARG A 264 0.98 -6.11 -21.89
C ARG A 264 1.98 -4.97 -21.76
N LEU A 265 2.77 -4.96 -20.70
CA LEU A 265 3.81 -3.95 -20.48
C LEU A 265 4.93 -4.05 -21.55
N THR A 266 5.25 -5.26 -22.00
CA THR A 266 6.16 -5.50 -23.09
C THR A 266 5.62 -4.95 -24.42
N ASP A 267 4.34 -5.21 -24.72
CA ASP A 267 3.68 -4.65 -25.92
C ASP A 267 3.68 -3.11 -25.94
N MET A 268 3.59 -2.48 -24.77
CA MET A 268 3.55 -1.01 -24.65
C MET A 268 4.95 -0.37 -24.63
N SER A 269 5.96 -1.11 -24.22
CA SER A 269 7.34 -0.61 -24.17
C SER A 269 8.12 -1.05 -25.43
N GLU A 270 8.89 -2.06 -25.33
CA GLU A 270 9.61 -2.74 -26.41
C GLU A 270 10.05 -4.12 -25.88
N GLU A 271 10.20 -5.11 -26.76
CA GLU A 271 10.58 -6.48 -26.39
C GLU A 271 11.85 -6.57 -25.52
N LYS A 272 12.78 -5.66 -25.71
CA LYS A 272 14.03 -5.59 -24.91
C LYS A 272 13.80 -5.34 -23.40
N TYR A 273 12.60 -4.88 -23.00
CA TYR A 273 12.25 -4.64 -21.59
C TYR A 273 11.48 -5.79 -20.95
N LYS A 274 11.25 -6.89 -21.66
CA LYS A 274 10.51 -8.06 -21.15
C LYS A 274 11.12 -8.65 -19.89
N ASP A 275 12.44 -8.76 -19.85
CA ASP A 275 13.15 -9.28 -18.66
C ASP A 275 12.96 -8.35 -17.46
N VAL A 276 13.02 -7.03 -17.66
CA VAL A 276 12.76 -6.03 -16.62
C VAL A 276 11.36 -6.20 -16.02
N TRP A 277 10.35 -6.37 -16.88
CA TRP A 277 8.97 -6.60 -16.42
C TRP A 277 8.81 -7.95 -15.74
N SER A 278 9.51 -8.98 -16.21
CA SER A 278 9.46 -10.33 -15.64
C SER A 278 10.05 -10.40 -14.24
N GLU A 279 11.11 -9.61 -13.96
CA GLU A 279 11.69 -9.48 -12.62
C GLU A 279 10.84 -8.62 -11.69
N LYS A 280 10.18 -7.59 -12.24
CA LYS A 280 9.43 -6.60 -11.49
C LYS A 280 8.05 -7.07 -11.07
N VAL A 281 7.32 -7.75 -11.96
CA VAL A 281 5.95 -8.23 -11.71
C VAL A 281 5.99 -9.62 -11.11
N VAL A 282 5.40 -9.78 -9.92
CA VAL A 282 5.46 -11.00 -9.12
C VAL A 282 4.05 -11.39 -8.69
N ALA A 283 3.73 -12.67 -8.71
CA ALA A 283 2.46 -13.14 -8.18
C ALA A 283 2.48 -13.10 -6.64
N LEU A 284 1.37 -12.74 -6.03
CA LEU A 284 1.28 -12.60 -4.58
C LEU A 284 1.62 -13.90 -3.85
N ALA A 285 1.19 -15.04 -4.40
CA ALA A 285 1.48 -16.36 -3.86
C ALA A 285 2.97 -16.77 -3.90
N ASP A 286 3.79 -16.10 -4.70
CA ASP A 286 5.24 -16.37 -4.74
C ASP A 286 5.99 -15.66 -3.60
N VAL A 287 5.35 -14.71 -2.94
CA VAL A 287 5.96 -13.88 -1.89
C VAL A 287 5.32 -14.11 -0.53
N ILE A 288 4.07 -14.55 -0.52
CA ILE A 288 3.25 -14.71 0.68
C ILE A 288 2.74 -16.14 0.72
N GLU A 289 3.02 -16.84 1.81
CA GLU A 289 2.58 -18.21 2.03
C GLU A 289 1.06 -18.32 2.05
N GLU A 290 0.56 -19.47 1.63
CA GLU A 290 -0.87 -19.75 1.49
C GLU A 290 -1.66 -19.52 2.79
N ASP A 291 -1.04 -19.76 3.95
CA ASP A 291 -1.67 -19.55 5.25
C ASP A 291 -2.00 -18.07 5.52
N TYR A 292 -1.15 -17.14 5.11
CA TYR A 292 -1.43 -15.70 5.22
C TYR A 292 -2.50 -15.24 4.21
N LEU A 293 -2.52 -15.86 3.03
CA LEU A 293 -3.54 -15.57 2.01
C LEU A 293 -4.92 -16.06 2.46
N LYS A 294 -4.98 -17.22 3.13
CA LYS A 294 -6.21 -17.80 3.66
C LYS A 294 -6.71 -17.11 4.93
N ALA A 295 -5.83 -16.57 5.75
CA ALA A 295 -6.22 -15.89 6.99
C ALA A 295 -7.16 -14.69 6.77
N THR A 296 -7.19 -14.14 5.55
CA THR A 296 -8.18 -13.12 5.13
C THR A 296 -9.51 -13.73 4.65
N GLU A 297 -9.57 -15.06 4.49
CA GLU A 297 -10.75 -15.79 4.01
C GLU A 297 -11.56 -16.45 5.14
N ASP A 298 -10.95 -16.67 6.32
CA ASP A 298 -11.53 -17.37 7.47
C ASP A 298 -12.40 -16.48 8.39
N GLU A 299 -12.99 -15.41 7.89
CA GLU A 299 -14.09 -14.77 8.61
C GLU A 299 -15.27 -15.77 8.65
N LYS A 300 -15.64 -16.22 9.86
CA LYS A 300 -16.83 -17.07 10.06
C LYS A 300 -17.99 -16.44 9.30
N PRO A 301 -18.77 -17.23 8.54
CA PRO A 301 -19.93 -16.70 7.85
C PRO A 301 -20.84 -16.05 8.89
N ILE A 302 -20.96 -14.72 8.85
CA ILE A 302 -21.87 -13.97 9.70
C ILE A 302 -23.29 -14.35 9.27
N ASP A 303 -24.17 -14.57 10.26
CA ASP A 303 -25.57 -14.87 9.95
C ASP A 303 -26.16 -13.71 9.11
N LYS A 304 -26.75 -14.04 7.96
CA LYS A 304 -27.39 -13.08 7.06
C LYS A 304 -28.41 -12.18 7.80
N ALA A 305 -29.12 -12.71 8.79
CA ALA A 305 -30.07 -11.95 9.59
C ALA A 305 -29.36 -10.90 10.45
N GLU A 306 -28.17 -11.20 10.99
CA GLU A 306 -27.35 -10.23 11.73
C GLU A 306 -26.81 -9.13 10.81
N LEU A 307 -26.42 -9.47 9.60
CA LEU A 307 -25.96 -8.49 8.60
C LEU A 307 -27.11 -7.56 8.19
N ILE A 308 -28.29 -8.11 7.89
CA ILE A 308 -29.47 -7.31 7.55
C ILE A 308 -29.89 -6.40 8.72
N ALA A 309 -29.77 -6.86 9.96
CA ALA A 309 -30.10 -6.06 11.13
C ALA A 309 -29.21 -4.81 11.30
N LYS A 310 -28.01 -4.80 10.74
CA LYS A 310 -27.09 -3.65 10.74
C LYS A 310 -27.45 -2.61 9.67
N LEU A 311 -28.24 -2.98 8.65
CA LEU A 311 -28.65 -2.07 7.58
C LEU A 311 -29.66 -1.04 8.07
N PRO A 312 -29.82 0.10 7.38
CA PRO A 312 -30.84 1.09 7.70
C PRO A 312 -32.25 0.46 7.81
N PRO A 313 -33.10 0.85 8.77
CA PRO A 313 -34.43 0.27 8.92
C PRO A 313 -35.29 0.32 7.65
N SER A 314 -35.21 1.42 6.88
CA SER A 314 -35.91 1.56 5.60
C SER A 314 -35.48 0.54 4.54
N TRP A 315 -34.26 -0.01 4.65
CA TRP A 315 -33.79 -1.06 3.78
C TRP A 315 -34.30 -2.42 4.24
N GLN A 316 -34.24 -2.69 5.54
CA GLN A 316 -34.71 -3.93 6.13
C GLN A 316 -36.16 -4.25 5.74
N GLU A 317 -37.02 -3.23 5.70
CA GLU A 317 -38.43 -3.40 5.25
C GLU A 317 -38.52 -3.85 3.79
N LYS A 318 -37.69 -3.28 2.91
CA LYS A 318 -37.67 -3.62 1.46
C LYS A 318 -37.11 -5.02 1.17
N LEU A 319 -36.29 -5.57 2.09
CA LEU A 319 -35.69 -6.88 1.98
C LEU A 319 -36.61 -8.00 2.43
N LYS A 320 -37.72 -7.71 3.12
CA LYS A 320 -38.69 -8.70 3.63
C LYS A 320 -39.77 -9.02 2.60
N LYS A 321 -40.20 -10.28 2.61
CA LYS A 321 -41.40 -10.75 1.94
C LYS A 321 -42.62 -10.58 2.85
N GLU A 322 -43.83 -10.63 2.27
CA GLU A 322 -45.07 -10.59 3.03
C GLU A 322 -45.23 -11.77 4.01
N ASP A 323 -44.63 -12.91 3.71
CA ASP A 323 -44.63 -14.11 4.57
C ASP A 323 -43.62 -14.04 5.74
N GLY A 324 -42.87 -12.95 5.88
CA GLY A 324 -41.86 -12.72 6.91
C GLY A 324 -40.46 -13.24 6.55
N GLY A 325 -40.28 -13.90 5.42
CA GLY A 325 -38.98 -14.31 4.88
C GLY A 325 -38.23 -13.15 4.22
N TYR A 326 -37.03 -13.42 3.74
CA TYR A 326 -36.24 -12.45 2.97
C TYR A 326 -36.35 -12.70 1.46
N LYS A 327 -36.39 -11.62 0.69
CA LYS A 327 -36.25 -11.65 -0.75
C LYS A 327 -34.82 -12.07 -1.12
N LYS A 328 -34.62 -12.51 -2.36
CA LYS A 328 -33.27 -12.65 -2.90
C LYS A 328 -32.68 -11.27 -3.15
N ILE A 329 -31.53 -10.99 -2.55
CA ILE A 329 -30.88 -9.68 -2.61
C ILE A 329 -29.87 -9.69 -3.73
N VAL A 330 -30.06 -8.83 -4.73
CA VAL A 330 -29.15 -8.68 -5.87
C VAL A 330 -28.47 -7.33 -5.83
N LEU A 331 -27.15 -7.34 -5.87
CA LEU A 331 -26.35 -6.13 -6.03
C LEU A 331 -26.23 -5.79 -7.51
N TYR A 332 -26.69 -4.59 -7.88
CA TYR A 332 -26.56 -4.07 -9.24
C TYR A 332 -25.52 -2.96 -9.28
N ASN A 333 -24.55 -3.07 -10.19
CA ASN A 333 -23.53 -2.04 -10.36
C ASN A 333 -23.25 -1.75 -11.83
N VAL A 334 -23.04 -0.47 -12.14
CA VAL A 334 -22.65 0.03 -13.46
C VAL A 334 -21.25 0.62 -13.35
N GLY A 335 -20.34 0.12 -14.16
CA GLY A 335 -18.95 0.54 -14.18
C GLY A 335 -18.74 1.90 -14.87
N ILE A 336 -17.88 2.74 -14.27
CA ILE A 336 -17.52 4.05 -14.86
C ILE A 336 -16.89 3.87 -16.25
N ALA A 337 -16.01 2.91 -16.40
CA ALA A 337 -15.34 2.64 -17.68
C ALA A 337 -16.33 2.26 -18.78
N TYR A 338 -17.33 1.43 -18.46
CA TYR A 338 -18.39 1.06 -19.40
C TYR A 338 -19.24 2.24 -19.79
N MET A 339 -19.64 3.07 -18.82
CA MET A 339 -20.40 4.29 -19.10
C MET A 339 -19.61 5.25 -19.99
N ALA A 340 -18.32 5.43 -19.73
CA ALA A 340 -17.47 6.30 -20.54
C ALA A 340 -17.25 5.76 -21.96
N GLN A 341 -17.16 4.43 -22.12
CA GLN A 341 -16.87 3.78 -23.40
C GLN A 341 -18.11 3.64 -24.29
N TYR A 342 -19.27 3.29 -23.73
CA TYR A 342 -20.46 2.91 -24.49
C TYR A 342 -21.61 3.92 -24.41
N GLY A 343 -21.50 4.92 -23.54
CA GLY A 343 -22.40 6.07 -23.47
C GLY A 343 -23.89 5.70 -23.39
N GLU A 344 -24.67 6.09 -24.40
CA GLU A 344 -26.14 5.91 -24.41
C GLU A 344 -26.57 4.44 -24.35
N LYS A 345 -25.80 3.52 -24.93
CA LYS A 345 -26.10 2.07 -24.82
C LYS A 345 -26.13 1.59 -23.37
N VAL A 346 -25.32 2.19 -22.48
CA VAL A 346 -25.36 1.86 -21.05
C VAL A 346 -26.61 2.42 -20.40
N ILE A 347 -27.09 3.58 -20.82
CA ILE A 347 -28.36 4.15 -20.35
C ILE A 347 -29.52 3.24 -20.66
N ASP A 348 -29.64 2.78 -21.91
CA ASP A 348 -30.69 1.87 -22.36
C ASP A 348 -30.61 0.51 -21.58
N LYS A 349 -29.39 0.04 -21.35
CA LYS A 349 -29.11 -1.15 -20.54
C LYS A 349 -29.62 -0.99 -19.10
N ILE A 350 -29.35 0.16 -18.45
CA ILE A 350 -29.81 0.44 -17.10
C ILE A 350 -31.33 0.42 -17.06
N GLU A 351 -32.02 1.14 -17.95
CA GLU A 351 -33.49 1.19 -18.00
C GLU A 351 -34.10 -0.20 -18.17
N ASN A 352 -33.57 -1.01 -19.10
CA ASN A 352 -34.02 -2.38 -19.31
C ASN A 352 -33.78 -3.28 -18.08
N SER A 353 -32.62 -3.16 -17.44
CA SER A 353 -32.32 -3.93 -16.24
C SER A 353 -33.25 -3.57 -15.09
N LEU A 354 -33.46 -2.27 -14.83
CA LEU A 354 -34.34 -1.82 -13.77
C LEU A 354 -35.77 -2.30 -13.97
N LYS A 355 -36.28 -2.30 -15.23
CA LYS A 355 -37.60 -2.80 -15.55
C LYS A 355 -37.75 -4.29 -15.23
N ILE A 356 -36.74 -5.12 -15.58
CA ILE A 356 -36.75 -6.56 -15.30
C ILE A 356 -36.81 -6.81 -13.78
N PHE A 357 -36.04 -6.05 -12.99
CA PHE A 357 -36.02 -6.21 -11.54
C PHE A 357 -37.29 -5.62 -10.88
N GLU A 358 -37.87 -4.57 -11.45
CA GLU A 358 -39.16 -4.04 -10.99
C GLU A 358 -40.28 -5.07 -11.15
N ASP A 359 -40.32 -5.75 -12.31
CA ASP A 359 -41.28 -6.82 -12.56
C ASP A 359 -41.14 -8.02 -11.59
N ALA A 360 -39.94 -8.21 -11.03
CA ALA A 360 -39.62 -9.27 -10.07
C ALA A 360 -39.51 -8.80 -8.60
N LYS A 361 -39.94 -7.59 -8.28
CA LYS A 361 -39.71 -6.93 -6.98
C LYS A 361 -40.29 -7.65 -5.75
N GLU A 362 -41.27 -8.51 -5.94
CA GLU A 362 -41.86 -9.29 -4.83
C GLU A 362 -40.92 -10.39 -4.33
N ASP A 363 -40.10 -10.94 -5.22
CA ASP A 363 -39.15 -12.02 -4.91
C ASP A 363 -37.70 -11.57 -4.83
N ILE A 364 -37.34 -10.47 -5.51
CA ILE A 364 -36.00 -9.93 -5.62
C ILE A 364 -35.95 -8.51 -5.06
N ALA A 365 -35.02 -8.27 -4.15
CA ALA A 365 -34.65 -6.94 -3.68
C ALA A 365 -33.40 -6.49 -4.45
N LEU A 366 -33.52 -5.42 -5.22
CA LEU A 366 -32.40 -4.83 -5.94
C LEU A 366 -31.74 -3.74 -5.10
N ILE A 367 -30.43 -3.89 -4.84
CA ILE A 367 -29.59 -2.83 -4.32
C ILE A 367 -28.77 -2.26 -5.49
N TRP A 368 -29.14 -1.07 -5.93
CA TRP A 368 -28.34 -0.37 -6.94
C TRP A 368 -27.21 0.38 -6.26
N TYR A 369 -26.03 -0.22 -6.27
CA TYR A 369 -24.81 0.44 -5.84
C TYR A 369 -24.28 1.31 -6.99
N ALA A 370 -24.44 2.61 -6.85
CA ALA A 370 -23.86 3.55 -7.79
C ALA A 370 -22.45 3.93 -7.35
N ASN A 371 -21.50 3.76 -8.25
CA ASN A 371 -20.15 4.25 -7.97
C ASN A 371 -20.21 5.77 -7.70
N PRO A 372 -19.78 6.24 -6.52
CA PRO A 372 -19.89 7.66 -6.13
C PRO A 372 -19.12 8.61 -7.05
N HIS A 373 -18.22 8.07 -7.87
CA HIS A 373 -17.46 8.84 -8.84
C HIS A 373 -18.11 8.93 -10.23
N LEU A 374 -19.13 8.10 -10.51
CA LEU A 374 -19.74 8.04 -11.84
C LEU A 374 -20.31 9.39 -12.28
N LEU A 375 -21.12 10.02 -11.46
CA LEU A 375 -21.71 11.33 -11.77
C LEU A 375 -20.68 12.44 -11.98
N ARG A 376 -19.57 12.39 -11.22
CA ARG A 376 -18.46 13.34 -11.38
C ARG A 376 -17.74 13.13 -12.69
N THR A 377 -17.49 11.88 -13.05
CA THR A 377 -16.86 11.53 -14.33
C THR A 377 -17.74 11.98 -15.48
N LEU A 378 -19.03 11.66 -15.46
CA LEU A 378 -19.98 12.08 -16.49
C LEU A 378 -20.08 13.61 -16.61
N LYS A 379 -20.04 14.35 -15.49
CA LYS A 379 -20.02 15.82 -15.51
C LYS A 379 -18.82 16.39 -16.29
N ARG A 380 -17.72 15.65 -16.36
CA ARG A 380 -16.51 16.07 -17.08
C ARG A 380 -16.47 15.59 -18.53
N VAL A 381 -17.04 14.40 -18.78
CA VAL A 381 -16.94 13.72 -20.08
C VAL A 381 -18.13 14.04 -20.97
N ASP A 382 -19.36 13.92 -20.47
CA ASP A 382 -20.59 14.15 -21.22
C ASP A 382 -21.75 14.60 -20.31
N LEU A 383 -22.12 15.88 -20.40
CA LEU A 383 -23.20 16.46 -19.62
C LEU A 383 -24.59 15.90 -19.98
N ARG A 384 -24.80 15.51 -21.25
CA ARG A 384 -26.10 14.96 -21.70
C ARG A 384 -26.29 13.56 -21.13
N LEU A 385 -25.22 12.78 -21.14
CA LEU A 385 -25.24 11.44 -20.56
C LEU A 385 -25.48 11.48 -19.05
N ARG A 386 -24.84 12.43 -18.35
CA ARG A 386 -25.09 12.68 -16.93
C ARG A 386 -26.57 13.00 -16.66
N ASP A 387 -27.17 13.87 -17.47
CA ASP A 387 -28.55 14.29 -17.27
C ASP A 387 -29.53 13.14 -17.52
N LYS A 388 -29.27 12.27 -18.50
CA LYS A 388 -30.01 11.02 -18.72
C LYS A 388 -29.91 10.09 -17.53
N TYR A 389 -28.70 9.85 -17.06
CA TYR A 389 -28.45 8.99 -15.89
C TYR A 389 -29.17 9.53 -14.64
N ASN A 390 -29.09 10.84 -14.37
CA ASN A 390 -29.79 11.44 -13.25
C ASN A 390 -31.31 11.25 -13.33
N LYS A 391 -31.92 11.38 -14.52
CA LYS A 391 -33.37 11.15 -14.69
C LYS A 391 -33.78 9.74 -14.30
N ILE A 392 -32.99 8.74 -14.70
CA ILE A 392 -33.24 7.34 -14.33
C ILE A 392 -33.09 7.16 -12.82
N LEU A 393 -32.06 7.73 -12.25
CA LEU A 393 -31.77 7.66 -10.83
C LEU A 393 -32.88 8.33 -9.98
N ASP A 394 -33.30 9.50 -10.36
CA ASP A 394 -34.36 10.22 -9.68
C ASP A 394 -35.71 9.47 -9.78
N LYS A 395 -35.98 8.86 -10.93
CA LYS A 395 -37.13 7.96 -11.11
C LYS A 395 -37.06 6.78 -10.16
N TYR A 396 -35.97 6.05 -10.14
CA TYR A 396 -35.74 4.86 -9.28
C TYR A 396 -35.90 5.20 -7.79
N LYS A 397 -35.33 6.34 -7.36
CA LYS A 397 -35.47 6.83 -5.98
C LYS A 397 -36.88 7.20 -5.63
N THR A 398 -37.61 7.84 -6.56
CA THR A 398 -39.00 8.30 -6.35
C THR A 398 -39.99 7.14 -6.31
N GLU A 399 -39.83 6.16 -7.18
CA GLU A 399 -40.65 4.95 -7.22
C GLU A 399 -40.42 4.06 -5.98
N GLY A 400 -39.20 4.06 -5.44
CA GLY A 400 -38.89 3.54 -4.12
C GLY A 400 -39.01 2.03 -3.94
N TRP A 401 -39.24 1.24 -5.02
CA TRP A 401 -39.37 -0.22 -4.95
C TRP A 401 -38.06 -0.94 -4.68
N GLY A 402 -36.91 -0.31 -5.02
CA GLY A 402 -35.59 -0.85 -4.78
C GLY A 402 -34.79 -0.01 -3.77
N ILE A 403 -33.54 -0.34 -3.61
CA ILE A 403 -32.60 0.31 -2.69
C ILE A 403 -31.50 0.96 -3.52
N TYR A 404 -31.25 2.24 -3.25
CA TYR A 404 -30.14 2.98 -3.86
C TYR A 404 -29.20 3.50 -2.78
N ASP A 405 -27.90 3.25 -2.96
CA ASP A 405 -26.91 3.75 -2.01
C ASP A 405 -25.60 4.14 -2.69
N GLU A 406 -25.00 5.22 -2.17
CA GLU A 406 -23.68 5.74 -2.53
C GLU A 406 -22.69 5.67 -1.35
N LEU A 407 -23.13 5.28 -0.16
CA LEU A 407 -22.43 5.52 1.11
C LEU A 407 -21.90 4.25 1.77
N ILE A 408 -22.53 3.10 1.56
CA ILE A 408 -22.09 1.83 2.17
C ILE A 408 -20.92 1.26 1.35
N ASP A 409 -19.98 0.71 2.07
CA ASP A 409 -18.88 -0.04 1.47
C ASP A 409 -19.45 -1.26 0.73
N TYR A 410 -19.12 -1.39 -0.55
CA TYR A 410 -19.59 -2.52 -1.37
C TYR A 410 -19.11 -3.88 -0.84
N THR A 411 -18.06 -3.94 -0.02
CA THR A 411 -17.60 -5.19 0.61
C THR A 411 -18.63 -5.70 1.61
N GLU A 412 -19.22 -4.82 2.42
CA GLU A 412 -20.33 -5.18 3.31
C GLU A 412 -21.57 -5.63 2.53
N LEU A 413 -21.81 -5.03 1.35
CA LEU A 413 -22.92 -5.43 0.48
C LEU A 413 -22.70 -6.82 -0.15
N VAL A 414 -21.46 -7.21 -0.42
CA VAL A 414 -21.15 -8.57 -0.90
C VAL A 414 -21.63 -9.63 0.08
N ASP A 415 -21.44 -9.38 1.39
CA ASP A 415 -21.84 -10.35 2.42
C ASP A 415 -23.37 -10.46 2.56
N VAL A 416 -24.08 -9.35 2.45
CA VAL A 416 -25.55 -9.30 2.55
C VAL A 416 -26.24 -9.85 1.31
N CYS A 417 -25.71 -9.59 0.12
CA CYS A 417 -26.35 -9.94 -1.15
C CYS A 417 -26.19 -11.42 -1.50
N ASP A 418 -27.20 -11.97 -2.17
CA ASP A 418 -27.20 -13.37 -2.67
C ASP A 418 -26.53 -13.50 -4.05
N ALA A 419 -26.55 -12.43 -4.86
CA ALA A 419 -26.01 -12.44 -6.22
C ALA A 419 -25.60 -11.04 -6.66
N PHE A 420 -24.73 -11.00 -7.65
CA PHE A 420 -24.33 -9.79 -8.38
C PHE A 420 -24.91 -9.81 -9.80
N TYR A 421 -25.30 -8.63 -10.28
CA TYR A 421 -25.66 -8.37 -11.66
C TYR A 421 -25.10 -7.04 -12.13
N GLY A 422 -24.40 -6.98 -13.26
CA GLY A 422 -23.84 -5.72 -13.75
C GLY A 422 -22.56 -5.85 -14.56
N ASP A 423 -21.77 -4.78 -14.55
CA ASP A 423 -20.56 -4.69 -15.35
C ASP A 423 -19.37 -5.47 -14.73
N PRO A 424 -18.42 -5.94 -15.54
CA PRO A 424 -17.17 -6.49 -15.05
C PRO A 424 -16.40 -5.52 -14.14
N GLY A 425 -15.68 -6.04 -13.16
CA GLY A 425 -14.89 -5.27 -12.20
C GLY A 425 -14.60 -6.05 -10.92
N ASN A 426 -14.18 -5.36 -9.87
CA ASN A 426 -13.87 -5.96 -8.57
C ASN A 426 -15.07 -6.64 -7.92
N ILE A 427 -16.23 -6.01 -7.96
CA ILE A 427 -17.41 -6.49 -7.24
C ILE A 427 -17.81 -7.91 -7.66
N PRO A 428 -18.01 -8.22 -8.96
CA PRO A 428 -18.36 -9.59 -9.36
C PRO A 428 -17.28 -10.63 -9.00
N HIS A 429 -16.00 -10.22 -8.92
CA HIS A 429 -14.95 -11.12 -8.48
C HIS A 429 -15.12 -11.48 -7.00
N LEU A 430 -15.43 -10.51 -6.12
CA LEU A 430 -15.69 -10.77 -4.71
C LEU A 430 -16.88 -11.72 -4.52
N PHE A 431 -17.95 -11.57 -5.31
CA PHE A 431 -19.07 -12.51 -5.27
C PHE A 431 -18.66 -13.93 -5.62
N ARG A 432 -17.84 -14.12 -6.66
CA ARG A 432 -17.32 -15.43 -7.04
C ARG A 432 -16.42 -16.04 -5.96
N LYS A 433 -15.54 -15.22 -5.36
CA LYS A 433 -14.70 -15.65 -4.25
C LYS A 433 -15.52 -16.10 -3.04
N SER A 434 -16.67 -15.46 -2.78
CA SER A 434 -17.62 -15.85 -1.74
C SER A 434 -18.61 -16.98 -2.19
N ASN A 435 -18.32 -17.68 -3.29
CA ASN A 435 -19.19 -18.71 -3.87
C ASN A 435 -20.62 -18.22 -4.18
N LYS A 436 -20.78 -16.93 -4.46
CA LYS A 436 -22.06 -16.33 -4.82
C LYS A 436 -22.15 -16.08 -6.33
N PRO A 437 -23.33 -16.25 -6.95
CA PRO A 437 -23.52 -16.01 -8.37
C PRO A 437 -23.16 -14.57 -8.77
N ALA A 438 -22.37 -14.42 -9.83
CA ALA A 438 -22.06 -13.14 -10.45
C ALA A 438 -22.38 -13.19 -11.95
N MET A 439 -23.47 -12.52 -12.34
CA MET A 439 -23.92 -12.40 -13.71
C MET A 439 -23.40 -11.11 -14.34
N LEU A 440 -22.52 -11.27 -15.33
CA LEU A 440 -21.96 -10.15 -16.07
C LEU A 440 -22.85 -9.79 -17.23
N GLN A 441 -23.20 -8.52 -17.34
CA GLN A 441 -24.00 -8.00 -18.43
C GLN A 441 -23.09 -7.42 -19.53
N ALA A 442 -22.87 -8.21 -20.60
CA ALA A 442 -22.13 -7.71 -21.76
C ALA A 442 -23.03 -6.81 -22.63
N ILE A 443 -22.56 -5.62 -22.98
CA ILE A 443 -23.28 -4.69 -23.88
C ILE A 443 -23.38 -5.23 -25.30
N ASP A 444 -22.44 -6.10 -25.69
CA ASP A 444 -22.36 -6.66 -27.06
C ASP A 444 -23.45 -7.68 -27.40
N ILE A 445 -24.25 -8.13 -26.43
CA ILE A 445 -25.36 -9.10 -26.63
C ILE A 445 -26.67 -8.39 -27.00
N LEU A 446 -26.71 -7.06 -26.97
CA LEU A 446 -27.90 -6.28 -27.29
C LEU A 446 -27.95 -5.78 -28.76
N ASN A 447 -27.29 -6.48 -29.68
CA ASN A 447 -27.40 -6.24 -31.13
C ASN A 447 -28.36 -7.23 -31.78
#